data_e13a2b27c809fd97c072998a5615c164
#
_entry.id   e13a2b27c809fd97c072998a5615c164
#
_cell.length_a   1.000
_cell.length_b   1.000
_cell.length_c   1.000
_cell.angle_alpha   90.00
_cell.angle_beta   90.00
_cell.angle_gamma   90.00
#
_symmetry.space_group_name_H-M   'P 1'
#
loop_
_entity.id
_entity.type
_entity.pdbx_description
1 polymer ?
#
loop_
_entity_poly.entity_id
_entity_poly.type
_entity_poly.pdbx_seq_one_letter_code
_entity_poly.pdbx_strand_id
1 'polypeptide(L)'
;MEANKIIITGGATRIGASIARKLSGPGVELVIHFNKSKRKAERLKKELLKNKTRVYLVKGDLSKENEVNKILKFAKSKLKYFDCLINNASLFENDKLENFTTDSWGKHLRTNLRTPALLSKEFAKNIKGKNNNIINIIDQRIFKLTPFFFSYTISKTGLYTLTKTSAMSLAPKVRVNGIAPGPTIKNKRQSEKHFKKQFMATPLKRQVNVSEICNAVEFFINNKSITGQVLAIDSGQNLNWQTPDITGGKE
;
A
#
# COMPACT_ATOMS: atom_id res chain seq x y z
N MET A 1 -0.26 -2.28 20.90
CA MET A 1 -0.21 -2.76 19.51
C MET A 1 0.70 -3.97 19.44
N GLU A 2 0.31 -5.05 18.75
CA GLU A 2 1.09 -6.30 18.75
C GLU A 2 2.31 -6.29 17.80
N ALA A 3 2.41 -5.35 16.86
CA ALA A 3 3.54 -5.22 15.95
C ALA A 3 4.41 -4.03 16.35
N ASN A 4 5.66 -4.32 16.70
CA ASN A 4 6.58 -3.30 17.18
C ASN A 4 7.73 -2.99 16.21
N LYS A 5 8.04 -3.88 15.27
CA LYS A 5 9.14 -3.74 14.30
C LYS A 5 8.60 -3.75 12.87
N ILE A 6 8.38 -2.55 12.35
CA ILE A 6 7.55 -2.34 11.17
C ILE A 6 8.37 -1.73 10.03
N ILE A 7 8.21 -2.28 8.83
CA ILE A 7 8.76 -1.73 7.59
C ILE A 7 7.62 -1.12 6.78
N ILE A 8 7.76 0.14 6.35
CA ILE A 8 6.76 0.83 5.51
C ILE A 8 7.43 1.33 4.25
N THR A 9 7.09 0.76 3.10
CA THR A 9 7.57 1.27 1.82
C THR A 9 6.78 2.50 1.38
N GLY A 10 7.47 3.53 0.84
CA GLY A 10 6.82 4.80 0.52
C GLY A 10 6.22 5.51 1.74
N GLY A 11 6.75 5.24 2.93
CA GLY A 11 6.21 5.69 4.21
C GLY A 11 6.41 7.17 4.54
N ALA A 12 7.10 7.93 3.67
CA ALA A 12 7.42 9.34 3.95
C ALA A 12 6.32 10.35 3.58
N THR A 13 5.29 9.93 2.84
CA THR A 13 4.26 10.84 2.29
C THR A 13 2.90 10.16 2.19
N ARG A 14 1.85 11.00 2.08
CA ARG A 14 0.49 10.54 1.75
C ARG A 14 0.00 9.43 2.71
N ILE A 15 -0.63 8.39 2.18
CA ILE A 15 -1.15 7.24 2.96
C ILE A 15 -0.05 6.63 3.83
N GLY A 16 1.13 6.39 3.27
CA GLY A 16 2.24 5.79 4.02
C GLY A 16 2.69 6.60 5.24
N ALA A 17 2.73 7.95 5.14
CA ALA A 17 3.05 8.80 6.28
C ALA A 17 1.94 8.79 7.35
N SER A 18 0.68 8.71 6.94
CA SER A 18 -0.44 8.60 7.87
C SER A 18 -0.44 7.25 8.59
N ILE A 19 -0.13 6.17 7.88
CA ILE A 19 0.07 4.85 8.49
C ILE A 19 1.23 4.89 9.50
N ALA A 20 2.36 5.52 9.16
CA ALA A 20 3.50 5.65 10.07
C ALA A 20 3.13 6.40 11.37
N ARG A 21 2.31 7.48 11.25
CA ARG A 21 1.77 8.21 12.42
C ARG A 21 0.84 7.34 13.26
N LYS A 22 -0.09 6.65 12.63
CA LYS A 22 -1.07 5.79 13.31
C LYS A 22 -0.40 4.68 14.10
N LEU A 23 0.67 4.09 13.55
CA LEU A 23 1.39 2.98 14.15
C LEU A 23 2.52 3.44 15.10
N SER A 24 2.74 4.75 15.25
CA SER A 24 3.80 5.27 16.11
C SER A 24 3.41 5.21 17.59
N GLY A 25 4.42 5.04 18.46
CA GLY A 25 4.24 5.02 19.90
C GLY A 25 5.47 4.46 20.63
N PRO A 26 5.44 4.44 21.97
CA PRO A 26 6.51 3.87 22.79
C PRO A 26 6.76 2.39 22.44
N GLY A 27 8.02 2.00 22.31
CA GLY A 27 8.44 0.63 21.99
C GLY A 27 8.35 0.26 20.51
N VAL A 28 7.81 1.13 19.65
CA VAL A 28 7.71 0.90 18.21
C VAL A 28 8.99 1.33 17.49
N GLU A 29 9.47 0.49 16.58
CA GLU A 29 10.60 0.74 15.69
C GLU A 29 10.14 0.71 14.24
N LEU A 30 10.30 1.82 13.52
CA LEU A 30 9.86 1.96 12.13
C LEU A 30 11.07 2.09 11.19
N VAL A 31 11.13 1.25 10.17
CA VAL A 31 11.93 1.52 8.97
C VAL A 31 11.03 2.14 7.92
N ILE A 32 11.26 3.40 7.61
CA ILE A 32 10.49 4.18 6.63
C ILE A 32 11.32 4.30 5.36
N HIS A 33 10.89 3.63 4.31
CA HIS A 33 11.50 3.76 2.99
C HIS A 33 10.90 4.96 2.24
N PHE A 34 11.75 5.65 1.49
CA PHE A 34 11.39 6.72 0.55
C PHE A 34 12.31 6.70 -0.68
N ASN A 35 11.82 7.21 -1.82
CA ASN A 35 12.65 7.40 -3.02
C ASN A 35 13.16 8.85 -3.11
N LYS A 36 12.31 9.80 -3.50
CA LYS A 36 12.69 11.22 -3.77
C LYS A 36 12.33 12.17 -2.63
N SER A 37 11.58 11.74 -1.61
CA SER A 37 10.95 12.61 -0.60
C SER A 37 11.80 12.81 0.66
N LYS A 38 13.12 13.03 0.55
CA LYS A 38 14.07 13.12 1.69
C LYS A 38 13.61 14.11 2.76
N ARG A 39 13.33 15.37 2.38
CA ARG A 39 12.91 16.42 3.35
C ARG A 39 11.63 16.04 4.10
N LYS A 40 10.66 15.41 3.43
CA LYS A 40 9.42 14.95 4.06
C LYS A 40 9.66 13.76 4.99
N ALA A 41 10.55 12.84 4.63
CA ALA A 41 10.96 11.73 5.48
C ALA A 41 11.62 12.21 6.77
N GLU A 42 12.55 13.17 6.67
CA GLU A 42 13.24 13.77 7.83
C GLU A 42 12.27 14.52 8.75
N ARG A 43 11.33 15.30 8.17
CA ARG A 43 10.28 15.96 8.95
C ARG A 43 9.39 14.96 9.69
N LEU A 44 8.93 13.90 9.01
CA LEU A 44 8.14 12.85 9.62
C LEU A 44 8.92 12.13 10.72
N LYS A 45 10.20 11.82 10.51
CA LYS A 45 11.06 11.23 11.55
C LYS A 45 11.10 12.11 12.80
N LYS A 46 11.35 13.43 12.65
CA LYS A 46 11.36 14.37 13.79
C LYS A 46 10.03 14.40 14.55
N GLU A 47 8.92 14.31 13.83
CA GLU A 47 7.57 14.24 14.41
C GLU A 47 7.38 12.95 15.22
N LEU A 48 7.70 11.79 14.64
CA LEU A 48 7.47 10.48 15.25
C LEU A 48 8.40 10.22 16.47
N LEU A 49 9.59 10.80 16.48
CA LEU A 49 10.49 10.75 17.64
C LEU A 49 9.85 11.37 18.90
N LYS A 50 8.98 12.39 18.75
CA LYS A 50 8.24 12.99 19.88
C LYS A 50 7.27 12.00 20.52
N ASN A 51 6.79 11.02 19.77
CA ASN A 51 5.93 9.93 20.23
C ASN A 51 6.73 8.74 20.81
N LYS A 52 8.01 8.92 21.14
CA LYS A 52 8.91 7.86 21.64
C LYS A 52 9.08 6.68 20.69
N THR A 53 8.85 6.89 19.38
CA THR A 53 9.05 5.89 18.31
C THR A 53 10.48 5.93 17.81
N ARG A 54 11.15 4.79 17.66
CA ARG A 54 12.44 4.73 16.97
C ARG A 54 12.23 4.71 15.46
N VAL A 55 12.82 5.64 14.73
CA VAL A 55 12.61 5.79 13.29
C VAL A 55 13.93 5.73 12.53
N TYR A 56 14.01 4.81 11.60
CA TYR A 56 15.12 4.62 10.67
C TYR A 56 14.65 4.95 9.25
N LEU A 57 15.37 5.83 8.57
CA LEU A 57 15.06 6.24 7.21
C LEU A 57 15.97 5.51 6.21
N VAL A 58 15.41 5.00 5.14
CA VAL A 58 16.17 4.36 4.06
C VAL A 58 15.68 4.87 2.70
N LYS A 59 16.64 5.35 1.89
CA LYS A 59 16.39 5.78 0.51
C LYS A 59 16.60 4.62 -0.45
N GLY A 60 15.80 4.51 -1.50
CA GLY A 60 16.02 3.59 -2.61
C GLY A 60 14.97 3.73 -3.71
N ASP A 61 15.29 3.22 -4.88
CA ASP A 61 14.36 3.09 -5.99
C ASP A 61 13.89 1.65 -6.08
N LEU A 62 12.62 1.41 -5.76
CA LEU A 62 12.02 0.07 -5.74
C LEU A 62 11.87 -0.56 -7.13
N SER A 63 12.09 0.17 -8.21
CA SER A 63 12.15 -0.42 -9.54
C SER A 63 13.48 -1.14 -9.82
N LYS A 64 14.50 -0.96 -8.94
CA LYS A 64 15.86 -1.48 -9.07
C LYS A 64 16.14 -2.54 -8.00
N GLU A 65 16.41 -3.76 -8.40
CA GLU A 65 16.60 -4.88 -7.48
C GLU A 65 17.76 -4.69 -6.50
N ASN A 66 18.88 -4.14 -6.97
CA ASN A 66 20.02 -3.84 -6.10
C ASN A 66 19.67 -2.85 -4.98
N GLU A 67 18.80 -1.86 -5.25
CA GLU A 67 18.31 -0.91 -4.25
C GLU A 67 17.35 -1.60 -3.26
N VAL A 68 16.48 -2.51 -3.73
CA VAL A 68 15.61 -3.33 -2.86
C VAL A 68 16.44 -4.15 -1.89
N ASN A 69 17.51 -4.80 -2.39
CA ASN A 69 18.42 -5.57 -1.54
C ASN A 69 19.15 -4.72 -0.49
N LYS A 70 19.55 -3.48 -0.84
CA LYS A 70 20.11 -2.52 0.13
C LYS A 70 19.10 -2.15 1.21
N ILE A 71 17.84 -1.89 0.84
CA ILE A 71 16.77 -1.57 1.78
C ILE A 71 16.55 -2.72 2.76
N LEU A 72 16.52 -3.96 2.28
CA LEU A 72 16.35 -5.16 3.11
C LEU A 72 17.52 -5.35 4.09
N LYS A 73 18.75 -5.24 3.60
CA LYS A 73 19.95 -5.30 4.45
C LYS A 73 19.93 -4.24 5.53
N PHE A 74 19.56 -3.01 5.17
CA PHE A 74 19.42 -1.90 6.14
C PHE A 74 18.33 -2.19 7.17
N ALA A 75 17.14 -2.62 6.75
CA ALA A 75 16.06 -2.96 7.66
C ALA A 75 16.46 -4.04 8.66
N LYS A 76 17.11 -5.12 8.17
CA LYS A 76 17.61 -6.21 9.01
C LYS A 76 18.66 -5.73 10.03
N SER A 77 19.59 -4.84 9.63
CA SER A 77 20.61 -4.31 10.54
C SER A 77 20.02 -3.46 11.67
N LYS A 78 18.87 -2.79 11.43
CA LYS A 78 18.22 -1.92 12.41
C LYS A 78 17.22 -2.65 13.30
N LEU A 79 16.39 -3.50 12.71
CA LEU A 79 15.29 -4.16 13.43
C LEU A 79 15.65 -5.55 13.98
N LYS A 80 16.67 -6.21 13.42
CA LYS A 80 17.08 -7.60 13.71
C LYS A 80 16.04 -8.65 13.26
N TYR A 81 14.76 -8.45 13.51
CA TYR A 81 13.62 -9.23 13.03
C TYR A 81 12.45 -8.31 12.68
N PHE A 82 11.41 -8.83 12.07
CA PHE A 82 10.28 -8.06 11.57
C PHE A 82 8.97 -8.61 12.11
N ASP A 83 8.05 -7.73 12.51
CA ASP A 83 6.69 -8.08 12.93
C ASP A 83 5.66 -7.71 11.86
N CYS A 84 5.90 -6.59 11.14
CA CYS A 84 4.98 -6.12 10.12
C CYS A 84 5.71 -5.52 8.91
N LEU A 85 5.23 -5.87 7.71
CA LEU A 85 5.64 -5.26 6.45
C LEU A 85 4.43 -4.59 5.80
N ILE A 86 4.54 -3.31 5.48
CA ILE A 86 3.50 -2.57 4.76
C ILE A 86 4.03 -2.17 3.39
N ASN A 87 3.59 -2.89 2.37
CA ASN A 87 3.86 -2.61 0.97
C ASN A 87 2.92 -1.50 0.48
N ASN A 88 3.32 -0.24 0.74
CA ASN A 88 2.53 0.94 0.38
C ASN A 88 3.12 1.71 -0.81
N ALA A 89 4.42 1.62 -1.08
CA ALA A 89 5.00 2.31 -2.23
C ALA A 89 4.34 1.87 -3.54
N SER A 90 4.06 2.84 -4.40
CA SER A 90 3.43 2.58 -5.69
C SER A 90 3.89 3.60 -6.73
N LEU A 91 4.12 3.14 -7.94
CA LEU A 91 4.15 3.95 -9.14
C LEU A 91 2.73 3.99 -9.71
N PHE A 92 2.25 5.18 -10.09
CA PHE A 92 0.91 5.41 -10.63
C PHE A 92 1.01 6.38 -11.79
N GLU A 93 1.19 5.87 -13.00
CA GLU A 93 1.26 6.62 -14.24
C GLU A 93 0.18 6.13 -15.20
N ASN A 94 -0.33 7.04 -16.03
CA ASN A 94 -1.38 6.71 -16.97
C ASN A 94 -0.77 6.22 -18.28
N ASP A 95 -1.26 5.08 -18.71
CA ASP A 95 -1.05 4.50 -20.04
C ASP A 95 -2.30 3.72 -20.48
N LYS A 96 -2.30 3.29 -21.73
CA LYS A 96 -3.34 2.43 -22.33
C LYS A 96 -2.66 1.30 -23.11
N LEU A 97 -3.44 0.30 -23.54
CA LEU A 97 -2.93 -0.80 -24.36
C LEU A 97 -2.21 -0.29 -25.63
N GLU A 98 -2.73 0.78 -26.25
CA GLU A 98 -2.21 1.31 -27.50
C GLU A 98 -0.91 2.10 -27.35
N ASN A 99 -0.58 2.58 -26.16
CA ASN A 99 0.54 3.51 -25.96
C ASN A 99 1.46 3.23 -24.78
N PHE A 100 1.30 2.09 -24.08
CA PHE A 100 2.28 1.73 -23.08
C PHE A 100 3.65 1.46 -23.71
N THR A 101 4.71 1.79 -22.98
CA THR A 101 6.08 1.45 -23.39
C THR A 101 6.60 0.29 -22.55
N THR A 102 7.56 -0.47 -23.09
CA THR A 102 8.26 -1.52 -22.33
C THR A 102 8.84 -0.98 -21.00
N ASP A 103 9.29 0.27 -20.99
CA ASP A 103 9.83 0.91 -19.79
C ASP A 103 8.73 1.22 -18.76
N SER A 104 7.60 1.84 -19.18
CA SER A 104 6.46 2.13 -18.27
C SER A 104 5.87 0.86 -17.69
N TRP A 105 5.64 -0.15 -18.53
CA TRP A 105 5.21 -1.49 -18.14
C TRP A 105 6.15 -2.11 -17.11
N GLY A 106 7.44 -2.16 -17.48
CA GLY A 106 8.45 -2.75 -16.60
C GLY A 106 8.58 -2.02 -15.26
N LYS A 107 8.48 -0.68 -15.23
CA LYS A 107 8.52 0.10 -13.98
C LYS A 107 7.33 -0.21 -13.08
N HIS A 108 6.10 -0.29 -13.62
CA HIS A 108 4.92 -0.64 -12.84
C HIS A 108 5.04 -2.05 -12.24
N LEU A 109 5.39 -3.04 -13.05
CA LEU A 109 5.53 -4.42 -12.57
C LEU A 109 6.66 -4.56 -11.54
N ARG A 110 7.81 -3.95 -11.79
CA ARG A 110 8.93 -3.98 -10.84
C ARG A 110 8.58 -3.34 -9.51
N THR A 111 7.98 -2.13 -9.53
CA THR A 111 7.69 -1.37 -8.31
C THR A 111 6.50 -1.91 -7.54
N ASN A 112 5.38 -2.20 -8.24
CA ASN A 112 4.10 -2.48 -7.60
C ASN A 112 3.84 -3.97 -7.33
N LEU A 113 4.57 -4.87 -8.00
CA LEU A 113 4.36 -6.32 -7.89
C LEU A 113 5.63 -7.07 -7.49
N ARG A 114 6.71 -6.98 -8.30
CA ARG A 114 7.94 -7.75 -8.04
C ARG A 114 8.57 -7.35 -6.70
N THR A 115 8.67 -6.08 -6.41
CA THR A 115 9.27 -5.61 -5.15
C THR A 115 8.47 -6.03 -3.93
N PRO A 116 7.13 -5.90 -3.84
CA PRO A 116 6.35 -6.53 -2.78
C PRO A 116 6.62 -8.03 -2.63
N ALA A 117 6.75 -8.79 -3.72
CA ALA A 117 7.08 -10.21 -3.66
C ALA A 117 8.47 -10.46 -3.04
N LEU A 118 9.50 -9.73 -3.46
CA LEU A 118 10.85 -9.83 -2.92
C LEU A 118 10.89 -9.44 -1.43
N LEU A 119 10.24 -8.34 -1.06
CA LEU A 119 10.16 -7.89 0.33
C LEU A 119 9.43 -8.91 1.20
N SER A 120 8.33 -9.49 0.72
CA SER A 120 7.56 -10.53 1.44
C SER A 120 8.38 -11.81 1.63
N LYS A 121 9.11 -12.25 0.60
CA LYS A 121 10.03 -13.40 0.69
C LYS A 121 11.10 -13.19 1.76
N GLU A 122 11.73 -12.03 1.77
CA GLU A 122 12.79 -11.74 2.74
C GLU A 122 12.24 -11.43 4.14
N PHE A 123 11.04 -10.84 4.22
CA PHE A 123 10.32 -10.67 5.48
C PHE A 123 10.11 -12.01 6.16
N ALA A 124 9.57 -13.00 5.45
CA ALA A 124 9.28 -14.34 5.98
C ALA A 124 10.50 -15.07 6.54
N LYS A 125 11.70 -14.75 6.05
CA LYS A 125 12.97 -15.32 6.57
C LYS A 125 13.47 -14.64 7.85
N ASN A 126 12.95 -13.46 8.20
CA ASN A 126 13.47 -12.61 9.28
C ASN A 126 12.41 -12.28 10.33
N ILE A 127 11.41 -13.12 10.50
CA ILE A 127 10.34 -13.01 11.50
C ILE A 127 10.75 -13.63 12.83
N LYS A 128 10.05 -13.20 13.91
CA LYS A 128 10.12 -13.83 15.23
C LYS A 128 8.70 -14.09 15.74
N GLY A 129 8.46 -15.29 16.28
CA GLY A 129 7.11 -15.65 16.78
C GLY A 129 6.10 -15.97 15.67
N LYS A 130 4.80 -15.91 16.01
CA LYS A 130 3.70 -16.38 15.15
C LYS A 130 2.72 -15.30 14.69
N ASN A 131 2.86 -14.04 15.12
CA ASN A 131 1.89 -12.96 14.83
C ASN A 131 2.41 -11.96 13.80
N ASN A 132 3.11 -12.45 12.77
CA ASN A 132 3.69 -11.58 11.77
C ASN A 132 2.69 -11.22 10.68
N ASN A 133 2.78 -10.00 10.15
CA ASN A 133 1.83 -9.45 9.19
C ASN A 133 2.51 -8.87 7.96
N ILE A 134 1.92 -9.13 6.80
CA ILE A 134 2.18 -8.37 5.56
C ILE A 134 0.88 -7.71 5.14
N ILE A 135 0.91 -6.41 4.91
CA ILE A 135 -0.24 -5.63 4.44
C ILE A 135 0.12 -4.95 3.13
N ASN A 136 -0.61 -5.29 2.07
CA ASN A 136 -0.42 -4.74 0.74
C ASN A 136 -1.43 -3.63 0.47
N ILE A 137 -0.96 -2.41 0.19
CA ILE A 137 -1.84 -1.32 -0.28
C ILE A 137 -2.03 -1.49 -1.79
N ILE A 138 -3.21 -1.97 -2.13
CA ILE A 138 -3.60 -2.32 -3.51
C ILE A 138 -4.25 -1.10 -4.19
N ASP A 139 -5.42 -1.25 -4.78
CA ASP A 139 -6.26 -0.20 -5.36
C ASP A 139 -7.63 -0.80 -5.69
N GLN A 140 -8.71 -0.02 -5.57
CA GLN A 140 -10.05 -0.47 -5.94
C GLN A 140 -10.19 -0.84 -7.42
N ARG A 141 -9.26 -0.36 -8.30
CA ARG A 141 -9.25 -0.69 -9.74
C ARG A 141 -9.15 -2.18 -10.03
N ILE A 142 -8.71 -3.00 -9.09
CA ILE A 142 -8.73 -4.47 -9.25
C ILE A 142 -10.15 -5.03 -9.34
N PHE A 143 -11.14 -4.33 -8.79
CA PHE A 143 -12.55 -4.71 -8.81
C PHE A 143 -13.33 -3.96 -9.89
N LYS A 144 -12.92 -2.71 -10.22
CA LYS A 144 -13.55 -1.88 -11.25
C LYS A 144 -12.52 -1.49 -12.32
N LEU A 145 -12.43 -2.29 -13.36
CA LEU A 145 -11.48 -2.09 -14.45
C LEU A 145 -11.85 -0.87 -15.31
N THR A 146 -10.85 -0.25 -15.88
CA THR A 146 -10.99 0.82 -16.88
C THR A 146 -9.90 0.67 -17.95
N PRO A 147 -10.07 1.20 -19.16
CA PRO A 147 -9.04 1.14 -20.20
C PRO A 147 -7.83 2.06 -19.91
N PHE A 148 -7.90 2.90 -18.89
CA PHE A 148 -6.84 3.80 -18.46
C PHE A 148 -6.00 3.18 -17.34
N PHE A 149 -4.75 3.63 -17.20
CA PHE A 149 -3.80 3.10 -16.23
C PHE A 149 -3.56 1.60 -16.42
N PHE A 150 -3.38 1.19 -17.66
CA PHE A 150 -3.35 -0.20 -18.09
C PHE A 150 -2.29 -1.02 -17.33
N SER A 151 -1.01 -0.66 -17.47
CA SER A 151 0.08 -1.40 -16.81
C SER A 151 0.04 -1.29 -15.29
N TYR A 152 -0.42 -0.14 -14.77
CA TYR A 152 -0.66 0.02 -13.34
C TYR A 152 -1.72 -0.96 -12.82
N THR A 153 -2.89 -1.02 -13.48
CA THR A 153 -4.00 -1.89 -13.07
C THR A 153 -3.56 -3.35 -13.07
N ILE A 154 -2.85 -3.80 -14.11
CA ILE A 154 -2.31 -5.16 -14.18
C ILE A 154 -1.34 -5.43 -13.02
N SER A 155 -0.45 -4.48 -12.69
CA SER A 155 0.47 -4.63 -11.58
C SER A 155 -0.24 -4.74 -10.23
N LYS A 156 -1.36 -4.03 -10.02
CA LYS A 156 -2.18 -4.09 -8.80
C LYS A 156 -3.04 -5.35 -8.74
N THR A 157 -3.54 -5.84 -9.87
CA THR A 157 -4.22 -7.15 -9.94
C THR A 157 -3.26 -8.29 -9.63
N GLY A 158 -2.02 -8.21 -10.12
CA GLY A 158 -0.95 -9.13 -9.71
C GLY A 158 -0.67 -9.07 -8.20
N LEU A 159 -0.66 -7.87 -7.60
CA LEU A 159 -0.47 -7.72 -6.15
C LEU A 159 -1.65 -8.28 -5.34
N TYR A 160 -2.88 -8.19 -5.85
CA TYR A 160 -4.06 -8.84 -5.27
C TYR A 160 -3.88 -10.36 -5.25
N THR A 161 -3.51 -10.97 -6.37
CA THR A 161 -3.23 -12.41 -6.47
C THR A 161 -2.07 -12.80 -5.55
N LEU A 162 -0.97 -12.02 -5.55
CA LEU A 162 0.16 -12.21 -4.66
C LEU A 162 -0.25 -12.20 -3.18
N THR A 163 -1.18 -11.34 -2.79
CA THR A 163 -1.71 -11.29 -1.41
C THR A 163 -2.32 -12.63 -1.00
N LYS A 164 -3.18 -13.19 -1.83
CA LYS A 164 -3.84 -14.46 -1.55
C LYS A 164 -2.89 -15.65 -1.58
N THR A 165 -2.05 -15.75 -2.60
CA THR A 165 -1.10 -16.86 -2.73
C THR A 165 -0.03 -16.84 -1.63
N SER A 166 0.44 -15.64 -1.23
CA SER A 166 1.36 -15.50 -0.12
C SER A 166 0.70 -15.85 1.22
N ALA A 167 -0.57 -15.52 1.42
CA ALA A 167 -1.31 -15.90 2.63
C ALA A 167 -1.35 -17.43 2.80
N MET A 168 -1.62 -18.17 1.71
CA MET A 168 -1.59 -19.64 1.73
C MET A 168 -0.17 -20.17 1.99
N SER A 169 0.83 -19.62 1.32
CA SER A 169 2.22 -20.12 1.37
C SER A 169 2.91 -19.84 2.71
N LEU A 170 2.58 -18.72 3.38
CA LEU A 170 3.26 -18.28 4.58
C LEU A 170 2.55 -18.64 5.89
N ALA A 171 1.33 -19.17 5.81
CA ALA A 171 0.62 -19.69 6.97
C ALA A 171 1.37 -20.88 7.58
N PRO A 172 1.31 -21.09 8.90
CA PRO A 172 0.65 -20.26 9.91
C PRO A 172 1.55 -19.14 10.47
N LYS A 173 2.76 -18.94 9.93
CA LYS A 173 3.78 -18.04 10.51
C LYS A 173 3.52 -16.56 10.21
N VAL A 174 2.94 -16.26 9.04
CA VAL A 174 2.68 -14.90 8.56
C VAL A 174 1.27 -14.81 7.99
N ARG A 175 0.53 -13.80 8.40
CA ARG A 175 -0.73 -13.41 7.78
C ARG A 175 -0.47 -12.37 6.68
N VAL A 176 -1.15 -12.49 5.56
CA VAL A 176 -1.00 -11.55 4.44
C VAL A 176 -2.37 -11.05 4.03
N ASN A 177 -2.59 -9.74 4.12
CA ASN A 177 -3.86 -9.12 3.76
C ASN A 177 -3.62 -7.88 2.88
N GLY A 178 -4.68 -7.38 2.28
CA GLY A 178 -4.64 -6.21 1.40
C GLY A 178 -5.69 -5.17 1.75
N ILE A 179 -5.41 -3.94 1.40
CA ILE A 179 -6.37 -2.83 1.43
C ILE A 179 -6.44 -2.27 0.02
N ALA A 180 -7.64 -2.06 -0.50
CA ALA A 180 -7.90 -1.50 -1.81
C ALA A 180 -8.57 -0.12 -1.67
N PRO A 181 -7.78 0.97 -1.58
CA PRO A 181 -8.31 2.32 -1.42
C PRO A 181 -9.01 2.83 -2.68
N GLY A 182 -10.06 3.62 -2.49
CA GLY A 182 -10.67 4.47 -3.50
C GLY A 182 -10.11 5.90 -3.48
N PRO A 183 -10.91 6.92 -3.83
CA PRO A 183 -10.49 8.32 -3.93
C PRO A 183 -10.19 8.90 -2.55
N THR A 184 -8.95 8.74 -2.09
CA THR A 184 -8.49 9.11 -0.74
C THR A 184 -7.75 10.44 -0.73
N ILE A 185 -6.69 10.58 -1.53
CA ILE A 185 -5.89 11.80 -1.61
C ILE A 185 -5.72 12.17 -3.08
N LYS A 186 -6.05 13.42 -3.41
CA LYS A 186 -5.83 13.97 -4.74
C LYS A 186 -4.39 13.76 -5.21
N ASN A 187 -4.19 13.31 -6.44
CA ASN A 187 -2.86 13.26 -7.03
C ASN A 187 -2.47 14.62 -7.63
N LYS A 188 -1.18 14.79 -7.92
CA LYS A 188 -0.66 16.08 -8.43
C LYS A 188 -1.23 16.48 -9.81
N ARG A 189 -1.71 15.53 -10.60
CA ARG A 189 -2.26 15.75 -11.95
C ARG A 189 -3.75 16.05 -11.94
N GLN A 190 -4.44 15.86 -10.82
CA GLN A 190 -5.87 16.14 -10.69
C GLN A 190 -6.12 17.56 -10.19
N SER A 191 -7.10 18.26 -10.78
CA SER A 191 -7.67 19.47 -10.20
C SER A 191 -8.59 19.12 -9.02
N GLU A 192 -8.87 20.08 -8.12
CA GLU A 192 -9.84 19.88 -7.03
C GLU A 192 -11.23 19.52 -7.58
N LYS A 193 -11.66 20.21 -8.65
CA LYS A 193 -12.95 19.94 -9.31
C LYS A 193 -13.04 18.50 -9.83
N HIS A 194 -11.99 18.00 -10.48
CA HIS A 194 -11.94 16.61 -10.96
C HIS A 194 -11.95 15.62 -9.81
N PHE A 195 -11.17 15.86 -8.76
CA PHE A 195 -11.14 14.96 -7.59
C PHE A 195 -12.50 14.93 -6.86
N LYS A 196 -13.16 16.11 -6.71
CA LYS A 196 -14.52 16.18 -6.15
C LYS A 196 -15.53 15.41 -7.02
N LYS A 197 -15.48 15.57 -8.36
CA LYS A 197 -16.33 14.79 -9.27
C LYS A 197 -16.12 13.28 -9.09
N GLN A 198 -14.88 12.84 -8.90
CA GLN A 198 -14.55 11.43 -8.73
C GLN A 198 -15.21 10.82 -7.47
N PHE A 199 -15.07 11.45 -6.30
CA PHE A 199 -15.66 10.88 -5.07
C PHE A 199 -17.16 11.11 -4.97
N MET A 200 -17.71 12.19 -5.56
CA MET A 200 -19.15 12.40 -5.65
C MET A 200 -19.85 11.41 -6.59
N ALA A 201 -19.11 10.76 -7.48
CA ALA A 201 -19.62 9.69 -8.34
C ALA A 201 -19.60 8.30 -7.66
N THR A 202 -19.14 8.18 -6.42
CA THR A 202 -19.23 6.92 -5.68
C THR A 202 -20.62 6.77 -5.03
N PRO A 203 -21.10 5.55 -4.74
CA PRO A 203 -22.37 5.33 -4.07
C PRO A 203 -22.55 6.12 -2.76
N LEU A 204 -21.50 6.20 -1.93
CA LEU A 204 -21.55 6.96 -0.69
C LEU A 204 -21.30 8.47 -0.87
N LYS A 205 -21.00 8.94 -2.09
CA LYS A 205 -20.80 10.35 -2.46
C LYS A 205 -19.81 11.10 -1.55
N ARG A 206 -18.77 10.39 -1.08
CA ARG A 206 -17.79 10.96 -0.13
C ARG A 206 -16.38 10.54 -0.48
N GLN A 207 -15.44 11.43 -0.14
CA GLN A 207 -14.02 11.09 -0.16
C GLN A 207 -13.71 10.07 0.93
N VAL A 208 -12.90 9.08 0.61
CA VAL A 208 -12.33 8.17 1.62
C VAL A 208 -11.37 8.95 2.51
N ASN A 209 -11.57 8.90 3.82
CA ASN A 209 -10.64 9.50 4.76
C ASN A 209 -9.40 8.61 4.91
N VAL A 210 -8.22 9.24 4.94
CA VAL A 210 -6.95 8.51 5.14
C VAL A 210 -6.94 7.74 6.47
N SER A 211 -7.63 8.24 7.50
CA SER A 211 -7.77 7.56 8.78
C SER A 211 -8.47 6.21 8.65
N GLU A 212 -9.42 6.06 7.71
CA GLU A 212 -10.12 4.78 7.48
C GLU A 212 -9.13 3.71 6.95
N ILE A 213 -8.21 4.12 6.08
CA ILE A 213 -7.12 3.24 5.61
C ILE A 213 -6.19 2.85 6.77
N CYS A 214 -5.83 3.83 7.63
CA CYS A 214 -4.97 3.57 8.78
C CYS A 214 -5.63 2.64 9.80
N ASN A 215 -6.93 2.81 10.04
CA ASN A 215 -7.72 1.95 10.92
C ASN A 215 -7.81 0.51 10.37
N ALA A 216 -7.93 0.35 9.05
CA ALA A 216 -7.90 -0.98 8.44
C ALA A 216 -6.53 -1.65 8.54
N VAL A 217 -5.44 -0.90 8.46
CA VAL A 217 -4.09 -1.43 8.73
C VAL A 217 -4.01 -1.94 10.17
N GLU A 218 -4.43 -1.13 11.15
CA GLU A 218 -4.47 -1.51 12.56
C GLU A 218 -5.39 -2.70 12.82
N PHE A 219 -6.57 -2.73 12.17
CA PHE A 219 -7.50 -3.86 12.22
C PHE A 219 -6.84 -5.16 11.78
N PHE A 220 -6.14 -5.20 10.65
CA PHE A 220 -5.42 -6.38 10.20
C PHE A 220 -4.25 -6.78 11.11
N ILE A 221 -3.58 -5.82 11.75
CA ILE A 221 -2.54 -6.12 12.72
C ILE A 221 -3.12 -6.85 13.94
N ASN A 222 -4.23 -6.36 14.48
CA ASN A 222 -4.80 -6.82 15.74
C ASN A 222 -5.69 -8.08 15.61
N ASN A 223 -6.22 -8.38 14.43
CA ASN A 223 -7.13 -9.52 14.23
C ASN A 223 -6.41 -10.75 13.68
N LYS A 224 -6.10 -11.69 14.55
CA LYS A 224 -5.21 -12.84 14.30
C LYS A 224 -5.81 -13.92 13.38
N SER A 225 -7.12 -13.99 13.24
CA SER A 225 -7.81 -15.00 12.43
C SER A 225 -8.03 -14.58 10.98
N ILE A 226 -7.50 -13.39 10.55
CA ILE A 226 -7.72 -12.86 9.21
C ILE A 226 -6.44 -12.97 8.38
N THR A 227 -6.50 -13.72 7.29
CA THR A 227 -5.45 -13.82 6.27
C THR A 227 -6.05 -14.02 4.88
N GLY A 228 -5.36 -13.58 3.83
CA GLY A 228 -5.80 -13.69 2.43
C GLY A 228 -6.95 -12.73 2.05
N GLN A 229 -7.35 -11.81 2.95
CA GLN A 229 -8.46 -10.90 2.69
C GLN A 229 -7.99 -9.59 2.06
N VAL A 230 -8.83 -9.03 1.21
CA VAL A 230 -8.63 -7.70 0.63
C VAL A 230 -9.87 -6.86 0.88
N LEU A 231 -9.69 -5.81 1.70
CA LEU A 231 -10.76 -4.91 2.10
C LEU A 231 -10.78 -3.68 1.18
N ALA A 232 -11.87 -3.50 0.44
CA ALA A 232 -12.12 -2.28 -0.31
C ALA A 232 -12.56 -1.15 0.64
N ILE A 233 -11.84 -0.02 0.61
CA ILE A 233 -12.21 1.21 1.33
C ILE A 233 -12.29 2.31 0.27
N ASP A 234 -13.41 2.37 -0.44
CA ASP A 234 -13.52 3.10 -1.69
C ASP A 234 -14.85 3.87 -1.84
N SER A 235 -15.60 4.01 -0.75
CA SER A 235 -16.94 4.63 -0.74
C SER A 235 -17.93 3.94 -1.68
N GLY A 236 -17.73 2.63 -1.91
CA GLY A 236 -18.55 1.84 -2.83
C GLY A 236 -18.19 2.02 -4.31
N GLN A 237 -17.06 2.65 -4.64
CA GLN A 237 -16.68 2.93 -6.03
C GLN A 237 -16.65 1.66 -6.89
N ASN A 238 -16.27 0.52 -6.33
CA ASN A 238 -16.23 -0.75 -7.04
C ASN A 238 -17.62 -1.32 -7.37
N LEU A 239 -18.68 -0.83 -6.71
CA LEU A 239 -20.07 -1.28 -6.88
C LEU A 239 -20.83 -0.46 -7.93
N ASN A 240 -20.22 0.53 -8.57
CA ASN A 240 -20.88 1.33 -9.60
C ASN A 240 -21.19 0.45 -10.84
N TRP A 241 -22.47 0.27 -11.08
CA TRP A 241 -23.02 -0.58 -12.13
C TRP A 241 -23.80 0.19 -13.21
N GLN A 242 -24.16 1.46 -12.95
CA GLN A 242 -24.99 2.26 -13.84
C GLN A 242 -24.36 2.44 -15.22
N THR A 243 -25.08 2.03 -16.23
CA THR A 243 -24.79 2.24 -17.64
C THR A 243 -25.83 3.22 -18.24
N PRO A 244 -25.53 3.90 -19.35
CA PRO A 244 -26.43 4.91 -19.93
C PRO A 244 -27.83 4.39 -20.28
N ASP A 245 -27.97 3.12 -20.61
CA ASP A 245 -29.23 2.44 -20.94
C ASP A 245 -30.14 2.24 -19.72
N ILE A 246 -29.55 2.14 -18.51
CA ILE A 246 -30.32 1.94 -17.27
C ILE A 246 -30.63 3.29 -16.60
N THR A 247 -29.79 4.33 -16.81
CA THR A 247 -30.02 5.66 -16.23
C THR A 247 -31.20 6.35 -16.89
N GLY A 248 -32.34 6.37 -16.18
CA GLY A 248 -33.59 7.00 -16.62
C GLY A 248 -34.62 6.05 -17.24
N GLY A 249 -34.32 4.76 -17.35
CA GLY A 249 -35.28 3.74 -17.69
C GLY A 249 -36.30 3.51 -16.57
N LYS A 250 -37.57 3.55 -16.90
CA LYS A 250 -38.62 2.92 -16.09
C LYS A 250 -38.79 1.53 -16.68
N GLU A 251 -38.38 0.49 -15.95
CA GLU A 251 -38.90 -0.85 -16.21
C GLU A 251 -40.33 -0.96 -15.76
#